data_1a9ae40f6570ae0862a0762faa8edb0a
#
_entry.id   1a9ae40f6570ae0862a0762faa8edb0a
#
_cell.length_a   1.000
_cell.length_b   1.000
_cell.length_c   1.000
_cell.angle_alpha   90.00
_cell.angle_beta   90.00
_cell.angle_gamma   90.00
#
_symmetry.space_group_name_H-M   'P 1'
#
loop_
_entity.id
_entity.type
_entity.pdbx_description
1 polymer ?
#
loop_
_entity_poly.entity_id
_entity_poly.type
_entity_poly.pdbx_seq_one_letter_code
_entity_poly.pdbx_strand_id
1 'polypeptide(L)'
;MPGLVALGRKYEARGLGLLFFPCNQFCSEEPGSPAEIAAFYVGKHGLPASSLMERADVNGPHTQPVYSFLKSAELAGAPSGDIEWNFTKFVVGRDGQVHKRFGQAVKPDQLEEQLLACLGCADMQVHRQSSSMK
;
A
#
# COMPACT_ATOMS: atom_id res chain seq x y z
N MET A 1 -6.14 0.00 -9.51
CA MET A 1 -5.75 1.35 -9.06
C MET A 1 -6.95 2.23 -8.70
N PRO A 2 -7.88 2.48 -9.62
CA PRO A 2 -9.07 3.31 -9.28
C PRO A 2 -9.85 2.78 -8.08
N GLY A 3 -9.97 1.48 -7.94
CA GLY A 3 -10.69 0.87 -6.83
C GLY A 3 -10.08 1.17 -5.46
N LEU A 4 -8.75 1.25 -5.36
CA LEU A 4 -8.08 1.59 -4.11
C LEU A 4 -8.25 3.07 -3.75
N VAL A 5 -8.18 3.95 -4.73
CA VAL A 5 -8.42 5.37 -4.51
C VAL A 5 -9.87 5.59 -4.06
N ALA A 6 -10.83 4.94 -4.70
CA ALA A 6 -12.23 5.01 -4.32
C ALA A 6 -12.48 4.50 -2.90
N LEU A 7 -11.83 3.39 -2.54
CA LEU A 7 -11.90 2.82 -1.19
C LEU A 7 -11.37 3.79 -0.13
N GLY A 8 -10.23 4.43 -0.41
CA GLY A 8 -9.65 5.43 0.48
C GLY A 8 -10.59 6.61 0.70
N ARG A 9 -11.21 7.12 -0.35
CA ARG A 9 -12.18 8.22 -0.25
C ARG A 9 -13.44 7.82 0.50
N LYS A 10 -13.93 6.61 0.28
CA LYS A 10 -15.14 6.11 0.92
C LYS A 10 -15.04 6.07 2.42
N TYR A 11 -13.89 5.73 2.95
CA TYR A 11 -13.67 5.55 4.39
C TYR A 11 -12.78 6.62 5.03
N GLU A 12 -12.43 7.66 4.31
CA GLU A 12 -11.58 8.74 4.82
C GLU A 12 -12.18 9.36 6.10
N ALA A 13 -13.48 9.63 6.10
CA ALA A 13 -14.17 10.21 7.24
C ALA A 13 -14.18 9.29 8.48
N ARG A 14 -13.94 8.00 8.28
CA ARG A 14 -13.82 7.02 9.36
C ARG A 14 -12.38 6.79 9.79
N GLY A 15 -11.43 7.53 9.23
CA GLY A 15 -10.05 7.51 9.63
C GLY A 15 -9.13 6.65 8.76
N LEU A 16 -9.60 6.14 7.62
CA LEU A 16 -8.74 5.39 6.70
C LEU A 16 -7.80 6.32 5.95
N GLY A 17 -6.50 6.05 6.03
CA GLY A 17 -5.50 6.68 5.19
C GLY A 17 -4.87 5.68 4.24
N LEU A 18 -4.55 6.11 3.03
CA LEU A 18 -3.80 5.32 2.06
C LEU A 18 -2.43 5.91 1.86
N LEU A 19 -1.41 5.05 1.86
CA LEU A 19 -0.05 5.42 1.50
C LEU A 19 0.42 4.51 0.37
N PHE A 20 0.87 5.12 -0.72
CA PHE A 20 1.37 4.43 -1.90
C PHE A 20 2.88 4.57 -1.98
N PHE A 21 3.57 3.45 -2.05
CA PHE A 21 5.03 3.37 -2.09
C PHE A 21 5.48 2.84 -3.45
N PRO A 22 5.82 3.71 -4.41
CA PRO A 22 6.32 3.26 -5.72
C PRO A 22 7.63 2.49 -5.57
N CYS A 23 7.77 1.41 -6.32
CA CYS A 23 8.96 0.57 -6.31
C CYS A 23 9.23 0.03 -7.72
N ASN A 24 10.49 0.02 -8.14
CA ASN A 24 10.88 -0.43 -9.47
C ASN A 24 11.58 -1.80 -9.47
N GLN A 25 11.49 -2.56 -8.39
CA GLN A 25 12.17 -3.85 -8.25
C GLN A 25 11.46 -5.01 -8.94
N PHE A 26 10.23 -4.83 -9.40
CA PHE A 26 9.42 -5.90 -9.99
C PHE A 26 9.25 -5.64 -11.49
N CYS A 27 10.07 -6.27 -12.31
CA CYS A 27 10.08 -6.14 -13.76
C CYS A 27 10.21 -4.69 -14.26
N SER A 28 10.82 -3.82 -13.47
CA SER A 28 11.00 -2.41 -13.82
C SER A 28 9.70 -1.73 -14.26
N GLU A 29 8.60 -2.00 -13.59
CA GLU A 29 7.29 -1.45 -13.95
C GLU A 29 7.05 -0.03 -13.43
N GLU A 30 7.96 0.53 -12.64
CA GLU A 30 7.87 1.91 -12.13
C GLU A 30 9.14 2.71 -12.48
N PRO A 31 9.52 2.81 -13.78
CA PRO A 31 10.78 3.43 -14.17
C PRO A 31 10.71 4.96 -14.25
N GLY A 32 9.53 5.55 -14.13
CA GLY A 32 9.33 6.97 -14.33
C GLY A 32 10.05 7.87 -13.34
N SER A 33 10.24 9.13 -13.70
CA SER A 33 10.72 10.17 -12.79
C SER A 33 9.68 10.43 -11.70
N PRO A 34 10.05 11.09 -10.58
CA PRO A 34 9.06 11.48 -9.57
C PRO A 34 7.89 12.27 -10.15
N ALA A 35 8.15 13.16 -11.10
CA ALA A 35 7.10 13.95 -11.74
C ALA A 35 6.16 13.08 -12.58
N GLU A 36 6.68 12.11 -13.32
CA GLU A 36 5.89 11.19 -14.13
C GLU A 36 5.03 10.27 -13.26
N ILE A 37 5.59 9.77 -12.17
CA ILE A 37 4.89 8.94 -11.19
C ILE A 37 3.74 9.74 -10.55
N ALA A 38 4.01 10.99 -10.15
CA ALA A 38 3.00 11.87 -9.58
C ALA A 38 1.88 12.16 -10.59
N ALA A 39 2.23 12.44 -11.84
CA ALA A 39 1.24 12.69 -12.90
C ALA A 39 0.33 11.48 -13.11
N PHE A 40 0.88 10.27 -12.99
CA PHE A 40 0.09 9.04 -13.13
C PHE A 40 -0.88 8.83 -11.95
N TYR A 41 -0.35 8.82 -10.73
CA TYR A 41 -1.19 8.49 -9.57
C TYR A 41 -2.07 9.66 -9.11
N VAL A 42 -1.51 10.83 -9.02
CA VAL A 42 -2.25 12.01 -8.56
C VAL A 42 -3.08 12.61 -9.70
N GLY A 43 -2.46 12.86 -10.83
CA GLY A 43 -3.11 13.51 -11.96
C GLY A 43 -4.18 12.65 -12.63
N LYS A 44 -3.84 11.39 -12.97
CA LYS A 44 -4.74 10.50 -13.71
C LYS A 44 -5.71 9.76 -12.80
N HIS A 45 -5.25 9.26 -11.67
CA HIS A 45 -6.07 8.40 -10.79
C HIS A 45 -6.63 9.12 -9.57
N GLY A 46 -6.29 10.38 -9.36
CA GLY A 46 -6.88 11.18 -8.30
C GLY A 46 -6.41 10.84 -6.89
N LEU A 47 -5.26 10.18 -6.75
CA LEU A 47 -4.68 9.93 -5.44
C LEU A 47 -4.31 11.26 -4.78
N PRO A 48 -4.65 11.49 -3.49
CA PRO A 48 -4.15 12.68 -2.80
C PRO A 48 -2.62 12.73 -2.83
N ALA A 49 -2.06 13.89 -3.11
CA ALA A 49 -0.61 14.05 -3.23
C ALA A 49 0.13 13.62 -1.95
N SER A 50 -0.48 13.86 -0.78
CA SER A 50 0.07 13.45 0.51
C SER A 50 0.09 11.94 0.72
N SER A 51 -0.61 11.18 -0.10
CA SER A 51 -0.64 9.71 -0.05
C SER A 51 0.45 9.06 -0.91
N LEU A 52 1.10 9.81 -1.78
CA LEU A 52 2.14 9.27 -2.66
C LEU A 52 3.51 9.47 -2.01
N MET A 53 4.18 8.37 -1.72
CA MET A 53 5.52 8.38 -1.13
C MET A 53 6.58 8.34 -2.23
N GLU A 54 7.83 8.60 -1.85
CA GLU A 54 8.96 8.55 -2.76
C GLU A 54 9.22 7.13 -3.23
N ARG A 55 9.62 6.97 -4.51
CA ARG A 55 10.02 5.67 -5.03
C ARG A 55 11.30 5.20 -4.33
N ALA A 56 11.26 3.99 -3.77
CA ALA A 56 12.39 3.40 -3.06
C ALA A 56 12.26 1.88 -3.05
N ASP A 57 13.35 1.21 -2.68
CA ASP A 57 13.38 -0.25 -2.61
C ASP A 57 12.58 -0.77 -1.42
N VAL A 58 11.93 -1.91 -1.61
CA VAL A 58 11.20 -2.63 -0.57
C VAL A 58 11.87 -3.95 -0.19
N ASN A 59 12.83 -4.41 -1.00
CA ASN A 59 13.62 -5.62 -0.76
C ASN A 59 15.10 -5.32 -0.91
N GLY A 60 15.96 -6.15 -0.28
CA GLY A 60 17.40 -6.10 -0.43
C GLY A 60 18.09 -5.10 0.51
N PRO A 61 19.38 -4.81 0.25
CA PRO A 61 20.20 -4.02 1.17
C PRO A 61 19.78 -2.54 1.28
N HIS A 62 19.04 -2.03 0.31
CA HIS A 62 18.57 -0.64 0.28
C HIS A 62 17.09 -0.52 0.63
N THR A 63 16.51 -1.52 1.29
CA THR A 63 15.12 -1.49 1.73
C THR A 63 14.86 -0.25 2.59
N GLN A 64 13.83 0.53 2.22
CA GLN A 64 13.46 1.70 3.00
C GLN A 64 12.96 1.31 4.39
N PRO A 65 13.18 2.15 5.43
CA PRO A 65 12.88 1.80 6.82
C PRO A 65 11.43 1.38 7.07
N VAL A 66 10.46 2.00 6.41
CA VAL A 66 9.05 1.65 6.55
C VAL A 66 8.82 0.19 6.16
N TYR A 67 9.40 -0.26 5.06
CA TYR A 67 9.25 -1.65 4.61
C TYR A 67 10.06 -2.64 5.44
N SER A 68 11.18 -2.24 6.01
CA SER A 68 11.88 -3.07 6.99
C SER A 68 10.97 -3.35 8.19
N PHE A 69 10.24 -2.34 8.65
CA PHE A 69 9.26 -2.48 9.72
C PHE A 69 8.07 -3.36 9.30
N LEU A 70 7.47 -3.07 8.15
CA LEU A 70 6.29 -3.81 7.68
C LEU A 70 6.59 -5.29 7.46
N LYS A 71 7.75 -5.62 6.88
CA LYS A 71 8.15 -7.00 6.61
C LYS A 71 8.54 -7.76 7.87
N SER A 72 8.87 -7.08 8.95
CA SER A 72 9.24 -7.73 10.21
C SER A 72 8.06 -8.33 10.95
N ALA A 73 6.83 -7.95 10.61
CA ALA A 73 5.65 -8.43 11.28
C ALA A 73 5.39 -9.91 10.97
N GLU A 74 5.17 -10.69 12.02
CA GLU A 74 4.78 -12.10 11.92
C GLU A 74 3.27 -12.20 12.08
N LEU A 75 2.60 -12.52 10.97
CA LEU A 75 1.14 -12.58 10.92
C LEU A 75 0.70 -14.00 10.56
N ALA A 76 -0.13 -14.60 11.39
CA ALA A 76 -0.61 -15.95 11.18
C ALA A 76 -1.32 -16.08 9.83
N GLY A 77 -0.92 -17.08 9.03
CA GLY A 77 -1.55 -17.36 7.75
C GLY A 77 -1.19 -16.39 6.63
N ALA A 78 -0.28 -15.44 6.87
CA ALA A 78 0.15 -14.50 5.86
C ALA A 78 1.59 -14.77 5.41
N PRO A 79 1.96 -14.39 4.18
CA PRO A 79 3.36 -14.41 3.77
C PRO A 79 4.21 -13.53 4.67
N SER A 80 5.48 -13.88 4.84
CA SER A 80 6.44 -13.08 5.62
C SER A 80 7.72 -12.88 4.80
N GLY A 81 8.58 -11.95 5.26
CA GLY A 81 9.83 -11.65 4.58
C GLY A 81 9.64 -10.78 3.35
N ASP A 82 10.45 -11.00 2.34
CA ASP A 82 10.49 -10.14 1.15
C ASP A 82 9.15 -10.00 0.45
N ILE A 83 8.92 -8.82 -0.13
CA ILE A 83 7.73 -8.55 -0.93
C ILE A 83 7.85 -9.35 -2.22
N GLU A 84 6.82 -10.14 -2.54
CA GLU A 84 6.85 -11.07 -3.66
C GLU A 84 6.63 -10.39 -5.00
N TRP A 85 5.78 -9.36 -5.05
CA TRP A 85 5.39 -8.71 -6.30
C TRP A 85 4.74 -7.35 -6.04
N ASN A 86 4.38 -6.66 -7.12
CA ASN A 86 3.64 -5.41 -7.07
C ASN A 86 2.30 -5.55 -6.34
N PHE A 87 1.77 -4.47 -5.81
CA PHE A 87 0.46 -4.39 -5.17
C PHE A 87 0.31 -5.24 -3.92
N THR A 88 1.39 -5.53 -3.23
CA THR A 88 1.33 -6.04 -1.85
C THR A 88 0.79 -4.93 -0.95
N LYS A 89 -0.15 -5.28 -0.07
CA LYS A 89 -0.85 -4.34 0.80
C LYS A 89 -0.64 -4.71 2.25
N PHE A 90 -0.46 -3.69 3.07
CA PHE A 90 -0.37 -3.86 4.52
C PHE A 90 -1.44 -3.01 5.19
N VAL A 91 -2.08 -3.54 6.21
CA VAL A 91 -3.03 -2.82 7.05
C VAL A 91 -2.38 -2.56 8.40
N VAL A 92 -2.26 -1.29 8.75
CA VAL A 92 -1.64 -0.84 10.00
C VAL A 92 -2.72 -0.14 10.83
N GLY A 93 -2.83 -0.53 12.10
CA GLY A 93 -3.81 0.04 13.01
C GLY A 93 -3.35 1.36 13.63
N ARG A 94 -4.24 2.02 14.36
CA ARG A 94 -3.91 3.24 15.11
C ARG A 94 -2.85 3.01 16.17
N ASP A 95 -2.74 1.78 16.66
CA ASP A 95 -1.71 1.38 17.61
C ASP A 95 -0.30 1.33 16.98
N GLY A 96 -0.19 1.55 15.67
CA GLY A 96 1.06 1.46 14.94
C GLY A 96 1.48 0.04 14.60
N GLN A 97 0.66 -0.96 14.91
CA GLN A 97 0.98 -2.35 14.65
C GLN A 97 0.47 -2.79 13.28
N VAL A 98 1.22 -3.68 12.63
CA VAL A 98 0.79 -4.30 11.38
C VAL A 98 -0.21 -5.40 11.69
N HIS A 99 -1.42 -5.28 11.18
CA HIS A 99 -2.50 -6.23 11.44
C HIS A 99 -2.70 -7.25 10.33
N LYS A 100 -2.47 -6.85 9.07
CA LYS A 100 -2.71 -7.70 7.90
C LYS A 100 -1.67 -7.42 6.82
N ARG A 101 -1.37 -8.46 6.03
CA ARG A 101 -0.58 -8.37 4.81
C ARG A 101 -1.30 -9.15 3.72
N PHE A 102 -1.51 -8.52 2.57
CA PHE A 102 -2.18 -9.13 1.42
C PHE A 102 -1.27 -9.08 0.20
N GLY A 103 -1.28 -10.16 -0.56
CA GLY A 103 -0.56 -10.22 -1.83
C GLY A 103 -1.29 -9.49 -2.95
N GLN A 104 -0.70 -9.57 -4.14
CA GLN A 104 -1.22 -8.93 -5.34
C GLN A 104 -2.64 -9.39 -5.70
N ALA A 105 -2.95 -10.66 -5.46
CA ALA A 105 -4.22 -11.25 -5.88
C ALA A 105 -5.45 -10.68 -5.15
N VAL A 106 -5.26 -10.05 -4.01
CA VAL A 106 -6.38 -9.48 -3.25
C VAL A 106 -6.84 -8.18 -3.90
N LYS A 107 -8.08 -8.18 -4.36
CA LYS A 107 -8.70 -7.04 -5.04
C LYS A 107 -9.33 -6.06 -4.07
N PRO A 108 -9.59 -4.80 -4.49
CA PRO A 108 -10.16 -3.77 -3.59
C PRO A 108 -11.44 -4.18 -2.88
N ASP A 109 -12.36 -4.89 -3.55
CA ASP A 109 -13.60 -5.34 -2.93
C ASP A 109 -13.38 -6.38 -1.84
N GLN A 110 -12.42 -7.29 -2.02
CA GLN A 110 -12.01 -8.26 -0.99
C GLN A 110 -11.32 -7.56 0.17
N LEU A 111 -10.50 -6.56 -0.12
CA LEU A 111 -9.83 -5.75 0.90
C LEU A 111 -10.85 -4.96 1.72
N GLU A 112 -11.91 -4.46 1.08
CA GLU A 112 -12.96 -3.69 1.75
C GLU A 112 -13.61 -4.49 2.88
N GLU A 113 -13.92 -5.74 2.68
CA GLU A 113 -14.49 -6.61 3.72
C GLU A 113 -13.58 -6.70 4.95
N GLN A 114 -12.28 -6.87 4.72
CA GLN A 114 -11.30 -6.95 5.80
C GLN A 114 -11.17 -5.61 6.54
N LEU A 115 -11.19 -4.50 5.80
CA LEU A 115 -11.12 -3.17 6.39
C LEU A 115 -12.34 -2.85 7.24
N LEU A 116 -13.54 -3.22 6.79
CA LEU A 116 -14.77 -3.01 7.56
C LEU A 116 -14.72 -3.72 8.90
N ALA A 117 -14.19 -4.95 8.94
CA ALA A 117 -14.02 -5.69 10.17
C ALA A 117 -13.07 -4.99 11.14
N CYS A 118 -12.05 -4.30 10.62
CA CYS A 118 -11.07 -3.58 11.41
C CYS A 118 -11.54 -2.18 11.82
N LEU A 119 -12.24 -1.47 10.94
CA LEU A 119 -12.71 -0.09 11.19
C LEU A 119 -13.73 -0.01 12.33
N GLY A 120 -14.42 -1.12 12.62
CA GLY A 120 -15.32 -1.18 13.76
C GLY A 120 -14.61 -1.11 15.10
N CYS A 121 -13.30 -1.35 15.13
CA CYS A 121 -12.50 -1.41 16.36
C CYS A 121 -11.50 -0.27 16.49
N ALA A 122 -10.98 0.26 15.38
CA ALA A 122 -9.95 1.31 15.37
C ALA A 122 -9.81 1.91 13.97
N ASP A 123 -9.20 3.09 13.88
CA ASP A 123 -8.79 3.64 12.59
C ASP A 123 -7.62 2.85 12.02
N MET A 124 -7.65 2.66 10.73
CA MET A 124 -6.66 1.87 10.02
C MET A 124 -6.02 2.67 8.89
N GLN A 125 -4.78 2.35 8.60
CA GLN A 125 -4.09 2.86 7.41
C GLN A 125 -3.70 1.69 6.53
N VAL A 126 -3.85 1.84 5.23
CA VAL A 126 -3.39 0.84 4.27
C VAL A 126 -2.08 1.32 3.66
N HIS A 127 -1.02 0.60 3.98
CA HIS A 127 0.29 0.81 3.40
C HIS A 127 0.47 -0.20 2.29
N ARG A 128 0.86 0.24 1.13
CA ARG A 128 1.08 -0.66 0.00
C ARG A 128 2.29 -0.25 -0.81
N GLN A 129 2.99 -1.25 -1.30
CA GLN A 129 3.94 -1.07 -2.37
C GLN A 129 3.14 -0.95 -3.68
N SER A 130 3.47 0.02 -4.50
CA SER A 130 2.79 0.23 -5.77
C SER A 130 3.77 0.24 -6.91
N SER A 131 3.26 -0.03 -8.10
CA SER A 131 4.00 0.10 -9.33
C SER A 131 3.10 0.66 -10.43
N SER A 132 3.69 0.88 -11.62
CA SER A 132 2.95 1.36 -12.77
C SER A 132 1.74 0.47 -13.06
N MET A 133 0.61 1.10 -13.32
CA MET A 133 -0.62 0.41 -13.73
C MET A 133 -0.71 0.40 -15.24
N LYS A 134 -0.82 -0.75 -15.78
CA LYS A 134 -0.97 -0.92 -17.23
C LYS A 134 -2.31 -1.53 -17.56
#